data_19a45c932c7ac5974e605d9c6dd87755
#
_entry.id   19a45c932c7ac5974e605d9c6dd87755
#
_cell.length_a   1.000
_cell.length_b   1.000
_cell.length_c   1.000
_cell.angle_alpha   90.00
_cell.angle_beta   90.00
_cell.angle_gamma   90.00
#
_symmetry.space_group_name_H-M   'P 1'
#
loop_
_entity.id
_entity.type
_entity.pdbx_description
1 polymer ?
#
loop_
_entity_poly.entity_id
_entity_poly.type
_entity_poly.pdbx_seq_one_letter_code
_entity_poly.pdbx_strand_id
1 'polypeptide(L)'
;MGYLIDGYKPTDDQFKNLSHIGISFLRADNIKGDVVMTDGWDNIDEVVSSAHKNDVKAIISFGGGSYIVTSELMGVKKNRQNLIKNIVRFMAKHNLDGFDCDWEPSWLDDKKEMESVNNAISHHYIKFIKELRIAIDAEFGKGEKSFSAAVMNANNIWYSDQKQISHFPQNGWWHFLDWVALMNYDNDLGAKHSTFESVYGPNGSVKYWNSFGVPLEKIVTGIPFYARAGWGEEWLFYKDIVKMNTNLSFETDFIMYKKNGLNEKEYGFNGKSTIVKKVQENKKLNLPGIMFWQLAGDVEVNSEHSLLRAINKNLN
;
A
#
# COMPACT_ATOMS: atom_id res chain seq x y z
N MET A 1 -1.21 5.69 -7.71
CA MET A 1 -1.89 4.37 -7.62
C MET A 1 -2.90 4.39 -6.49
N GLY A 2 -4.16 3.99 -6.74
CA GLY A 2 -5.21 3.87 -5.72
C GLY A 2 -5.53 2.42 -5.41
N TYR A 3 -5.44 2.03 -4.14
CA TYR A 3 -5.86 0.69 -3.72
C TYR A 3 -7.37 0.56 -3.65
N LEU A 4 -7.87 -0.60 -4.07
CA LEU A 4 -9.28 -0.99 -4.06
C LEU A 4 -9.45 -2.22 -3.18
N ILE A 5 -10.51 -2.25 -2.35
CA ILE A 5 -10.89 -3.42 -1.53
C ILE A 5 -12.36 -3.77 -1.76
N ASP A 6 -12.76 -4.96 -1.33
CA ASP A 6 -14.15 -5.42 -1.21
C ASP A 6 -14.99 -5.20 -2.50
N GLY A 7 -14.37 -5.44 -3.66
CA GLY A 7 -15.04 -5.29 -4.95
C GLY A 7 -15.39 -3.85 -5.33
N TYR A 8 -14.74 -2.85 -4.70
CA TYR A 8 -14.99 -1.45 -5.03
C TYR A 8 -14.73 -1.16 -6.51
N LYS A 9 -15.71 -0.56 -7.16
CA LYS A 9 -15.68 -0.20 -8.56
C LYS A 9 -15.54 1.31 -8.71
N PRO A 10 -14.37 1.80 -9.17
CA PRO A 10 -14.17 3.23 -9.38
C PRO A 10 -15.10 3.78 -10.46
N THR A 11 -15.48 5.06 -10.32
CA THR A 11 -16.19 5.81 -11.37
C THR A 11 -15.24 6.20 -12.51
N ASP A 12 -15.78 6.51 -13.68
CA ASP A 12 -14.98 7.00 -14.81
C ASP A 12 -14.18 8.29 -14.43
N ASP A 13 -14.77 9.17 -13.59
CA ASP A 13 -14.07 10.36 -13.13
C ASP A 13 -12.92 10.05 -12.17
N GLN A 14 -13.03 8.99 -11.37
CA GLN A 14 -11.91 8.51 -10.57
C GLN A 14 -10.81 7.92 -11.47
N PHE A 15 -11.16 7.08 -12.44
CA PHE A 15 -10.20 6.51 -13.38
C PHE A 15 -9.39 7.58 -14.12
N LYS A 16 -10.01 8.63 -14.60
CA LYS A 16 -9.32 9.77 -15.29
C LYS A 16 -8.25 10.46 -14.44
N ASN A 17 -8.27 10.25 -13.12
CA ASN A 17 -7.30 10.81 -12.18
C ASN A 17 -6.28 9.78 -11.69
N LEU A 18 -6.21 8.60 -12.29
CA LEU A 18 -5.34 7.49 -11.91
C LEU A 18 -4.48 7.05 -13.08
N SER A 19 -3.27 6.58 -12.77
CA SER A 19 -2.44 5.81 -13.71
C SER A 19 -2.52 4.31 -13.42
N HIS A 20 -2.76 3.95 -12.16
CA HIS A 20 -2.79 2.56 -11.69
C HIS A 20 -3.87 2.38 -10.63
N ILE A 21 -4.48 1.20 -10.63
CA ILE A 21 -5.26 0.68 -9.49
C ILE A 21 -4.56 -0.56 -8.90
N GLY A 22 -4.59 -0.69 -7.58
CA GLY A 22 -4.15 -1.89 -6.85
C GLY A 22 -5.37 -2.66 -6.36
N ILE A 23 -5.64 -3.83 -6.93
CA ILE A 23 -6.77 -4.69 -6.55
C ILE A 23 -6.36 -5.53 -5.35
N SER A 24 -6.99 -5.37 -4.20
CA SER A 24 -6.58 -5.93 -2.91
C SER A 24 -7.67 -6.81 -2.31
N PHE A 25 -7.37 -8.05 -1.92
CA PHE A 25 -6.09 -8.70 -1.92
C PHE A 25 -6.18 -10.10 -2.51
N LEU A 26 -5.14 -10.51 -3.24
CA LEU A 26 -4.87 -11.90 -3.51
C LEU A 26 -4.15 -12.49 -2.30
N ARG A 27 -4.50 -13.70 -1.88
CA ARG A 27 -3.86 -14.39 -0.75
C ARG A 27 -3.57 -15.84 -1.13
N ALA A 28 -2.62 -16.47 -0.45
CA ALA A 28 -2.51 -17.92 -0.53
C ALA A 28 -3.65 -18.53 0.29
N ASP A 29 -4.38 -19.42 -0.33
CA ASP A 29 -5.49 -20.17 0.29
C ASP A 29 -4.97 -21.24 1.25
N ASN A 30 -3.78 -21.77 0.97
CA ASN A 30 -3.17 -22.84 1.75
C ASN A 30 -1.63 -22.84 1.65
N ILE A 31 -0.99 -23.65 2.47
CA ILE A 31 0.47 -23.82 2.50
C ILE A 31 1.08 -24.42 1.23
N LYS A 32 0.26 -24.94 0.32
CA LYS A 32 0.73 -25.45 -0.97
C LYS A 32 0.82 -24.36 -2.03
N GLY A 33 0.31 -23.16 -1.74
CA GLY A 33 0.41 -21.98 -2.59
C GLY A 33 -0.71 -21.86 -3.62
N ASP A 34 -1.87 -22.46 -3.37
CA ASP A 34 -3.08 -22.10 -4.10
C ASP A 34 -3.49 -20.69 -3.74
N VAL A 35 -4.12 -19.95 -4.66
CA VAL A 35 -4.45 -18.54 -4.45
C VAL A 35 -5.95 -18.30 -4.49
N VAL A 36 -6.39 -17.33 -3.67
CA VAL A 36 -7.78 -16.90 -3.56
C VAL A 36 -7.82 -15.37 -3.41
N MET A 37 -8.85 -14.74 -3.98
CA MET A 37 -9.16 -13.34 -3.68
C MET A 37 -9.89 -13.24 -2.35
N THR A 38 -9.65 -12.15 -1.63
CA THR A 38 -10.55 -11.76 -0.52
C THR A 38 -11.98 -11.51 -1.01
N ASP A 39 -12.93 -11.51 -0.09
CA ASP A 39 -14.35 -11.35 -0.41
C ASP A 39 -14.64 -10.09 -1.27
N GLY A 40 -15.74 -10.12 -1.99
CA GLY A 40 -16.24 -9.00 -2.79
C GLY A 40 -15.69 -8.91 -4.22
N TRP A 41 -14.76 -9.76 -4.66
CA TRP A 41 -14.10 -9.66 -5.97
C TRP A 41 -14.72 -10.52 -7.09
N ASP A 42 -15.99 -10.84 -7.03
CA ASP A 42 -16.69 -11.51 -8.14
C ASP A 42 -16.70 -10.70 -9.45
N ASN A 43 -16.44 -9.39 -9.35
CA ASN A 43 -16.44 -8.43 -10.45
C ASN A 43 -15.03 -8.03 -10.94
N ILE A 44 -13.97 -8.76 -10.59
CA ILE A 44 -12.58 -8.39 -10.90
C ILE A 44 -12.36 -8.09 -12.39
N ASP A 45 -12.89 -8.93 -13.28
CA ASP A 45 -12.72 -8.77 -14.74
C ASP A 45 -13.40 -7.49 -15.26
N GLU A 46 -14.55 -7.11 -14.67
CA GLU A 46 -15.23 -5.86 -14.98
C GLU A 46 -14.43 -4.64 -14.54
N VAL A 47 -13.83 -4.69 -13.34
CA VAL A 47 -12.96 -3.61 -12.81
C VAL A 47 -11.71 -3.46 -13.66
N VAL A 48 -11.05 -4.56 -14.03
CA VAL A 48 -9.88 -4.56 -14.92
C VAL A 48 -10.23 -3.98 -16.30
N SER A 49 -11.33 -4.44 -16.89
CA SER A 49 -11.80 -3.93 -18.20
C SER A 49 -12.13 -2.43 -18.16
N SER A 50 -12.75 -1.97 -17.06
CA SER A 50 -13.05 -0.55 -16.86
C SER A 50 -11.78 0.29 -16.69
N ALA A 51 -10.77 -0.23 -15.99
CA ALA A 51 -9.46 0.42 -15.86
C ALA A 51 -8.80 0.58 -17.23
N HIS A 52 -8.72 -0.51 -18.02
CA HIS A 52 -8.12 -0.50 -19.36
C HIS A 52 -8.85 0.45 -20.32
N LYS A 53 -10.17 0.52 -20.26
CA LYS A 53 -10.98 1.47 -21.06
C LYS A 53 -10.62 2.93 -20.78
N ASN A 54 -10.09 3.21 -19.59
CA ASN A 54 -9.67 4.54 -19.16
C ASN A 54 -8.14 4.72 -19.17
N ASP A 55 -7.39 3.87 -19.86
CA ASP A 55 -5.92 3.87 -19.92
C ASP A 55 -5.24 3.75 -18.54
N VAL A 56 -5.90 3.08 -17.58
CA VAL A 56 -5.41 2.82 -16.24
C VAL A 56 -4.93 1.38 -16.13
N LYS A 57 -3.73 1.17 -15.60
CA LYS A 57 -3.17 -0.15 -15.35
C LYS A 57 -3.78 -0.79 -14.10
N ALA A 58 -4.13 -2.07 -14.20
CA ALA A 58 -4.67 -2.86 -13.11
C ALA A 58 -3.61 -3.81 -12.55
N ILE A 59 -3.24 -3.60 -11.28
CA ILE A 59 -2.21 -4.38 -10.57
C ILE A 59 -2.89 -5.19 -9.47
N ILE A 60 -2.53 -6.47 -9.33
CA ILE A 60 -3.00 -7.29 -8.21
C ILE A 60 -2.07 -7.14 -7.01
N SER A 61 -2.61 -6.79 -5.84
CA SER A 61 -1.87 -6.73 -4.58
C SER A 61 -2.03 -8.04 -3.80
N PHE A 62 -0.90 -8.56 -3.32
CA PHE A 62 -0.83 -9.84 -2.60
C PHE A 62 -0.46 -9.61 -1.14
N GLY A 63 -1.30 -10.07 -0.22
CA GLY A 63 -1.05 -10.00 1.21
C GLY A 63 -2.07 -9.16 1.97
N GLY A 64 -1.64 -7.97 2.39
CA GLY A 64 -2.40 -7.01 3.19
C GLY A 64 -2.29 -7.23 4.69
N GLY A 65 -2.64 -6.23 5.46
CA GLY A 65 -2.61 -6.26 6.93
C GLY A 65 -3.37 -7.45 7.51
N SER A 66 -2.87 -7.98 8.60
CA SER A 66 -3.43 -9.16 9.31
C SER A 66 -3.36 -10.49 8.53
N TYR A 67 -2.74 -10.53 7.34
CA TYR A 67 -2.51 -11.77 6.62
C TYR A 67 -1.16 -12.37 6.96
N ILE A 68 -1.17 -13.59 7.52
CA ILE A 68 0.05 -14.29 7.93
C ILE A 68 0.61 -15.11 6.76
N VAL A 69 1.74 -14.69 6.24
CA VAL A 69 2.52 -15.50 5.30
C VAL A 69 3.46 -16.42 6.07
N THR A 70 3.19 -17.71 6.04
CA THR A 70 3.92 -18.68 6.86
C THR A 70 5.31 -19.01 6.31
N SER A 71 6.25 -19.34 7.20
CA SER A 71 7.57 -19.86 6.82
C SER A 71 7.46 -21.18 6.06
N GLU A 72 6.42 -21.97 6.29
CA GLU A 72 6.17 -23.22 5.57
C GLU A 72 5.78 -22.97 4.11
N LEU A 73 4.96 -21.95 3.84
CA LEU A 73 4.63 -21.55 2.47
C LEU A 73 5.86 -21.03 1.72
N MET A 74 6.60 -20.11 2.33
CA MET A 74 7.68 -19.39 1.65
C MET A 74 9.03 -20.10 1.73
N GLY A 75 9.30 -20.83 2.82
CA GLY A 75 10.55 -21.55 3.07
C GLY A 75 10.69 -22.83 2.26
N VAL A 76 9.59 -23.56 2.07
CA VAL A 76 9.59 -24.78 1.27
C VAL A 76 9.58 -24.42 -0.22
N LYS A 77 10.68 -24.74 -0.92
CA LYS A 77 10.85 -24.36 -2.35
C LYS A 77 9.66 -24.76 -3.22
N LYS A 78 9.14 -25.98 -3.05
CA LYS A 78 8.00 -26.49 -3.84
C LYS A 78 6.73 -25.64 -3.62
N ASN A 79 6.43 -25.28 -2.37
CA ASN A 79 5.25 -24.49 -2.02
C ASN A 79 5.38 -23.06 -2.59
N ARG A 80 6.53 -22.42 -2.40
CA ARG A 80 6.82 -21.10 -2.95
C ARG A 80 6.76 -21.06 -4.47
N GLN A 81 7.32 -22.06 -5.16
CA GLN A 81 7.25 -22.15 -6.62
C GLN A 81 5.81 -22.38 -7.12
N ASN A 82 5.01 -23.15 -6.41
CA ASN A 82 3.60 -23.33 -6.75
C ASN A 82 2.81 -22.01 -6.56
N LEU A 83 3.05 -21.30 -5.47
CA LEU A 83 2.46 -19.98 -5.24
C LEU A 83 2.80 -19.01 -6.40
N ILE A 84 4.08 -18.92 -6.76
CA ILE A 84 4.54 -18.08 -7.87
C ILE A 84 3.83 -18.43 -9.18
N LYS A 85 3.76 -19.72 -9.50
CA LYS A 85 3.06 -20.21 -10.70
C LYS A 85 1.57 -19.84 -10.68
N ASN A 86 0.91 -19.95 -9.53
CA ASN A 86 -0.52 -19.62 -9.40
C ASN A 86 -0.75 -18.11 -9.47
N ILE A 87 0.14 -17.27 -8.92
CA ILE A 87 0.11 -15.81 -9.09
C ILE A 87 0.21 -15.44 -10.57
N VAL A 88 1.21 -15.96 -11.28
CA VAL A 88 1.42 -15.67 -12.72
C VAL A 88 0.21 -16.10 -13.55
N ARG A 89 -0.36 -17.27 -13.28
CA ARG A 89 -1.59 -17.75 -13.93
C ARG A 89 -2.79 -16.85 -13.63
N PHE A 90 -2.90 -16.37 -12.39
CA PHE A 90 -3.96 -15.43 -11.99
C PHE A 90 -3.82 -14.13 -12.76
N MET A 91 -2.60 -13.59 -12.86
CA MET A 91 -2.34 -12.38 -13.65
C MET A 91 -2.72 -12.55 -15.12
N ALA A 92 -2.35 -13.68 -15.72
CA ALA A 92 -2.70 -13.99 -17.13
C ALA A 92 -4.21 -14.13 -17.31
N LYS A 93 -4.88 -14.86 -16.43
CA LYS A 93 -6.33 -15.12 -16.49
C LYS A 93 -7.15 -13.82 -16.47
N HIS A 94 -6.77 -12.87 -15.63
CA HIS A 94 -7.49 -11.62 -15.42
C HIS A 94 -6.88 -10.43 -16.18
N ASN A 95 -5.96 -10.69 -17.14
CA ASN A 95 -5.30 -9.66 -17.95
C ASN A 95 -4.73 -8.50 -17.12
N LEU A 96 -4.06 -8.81 -16.02
CA LEU A 96 -3.49 -7.82 -15.11
C LEU A 96 -2.17 -7.24 -15.64
N ASP A 97 -1.91 -5.97 -15.34
CA ASP A 97 -0.73 -5.22 -15.81
C ASP A 97 0.46 -5.31 -14.87
N GLY A 98 0.28 -5.89 -13.70
CA GLY A 98 1.35 -6.01 -12.72
C GLY A 98 0.96 -6.72 -11.44
N PHE A 99 1.95 -6.79 -10.58
CA PHE A 99 1.86 -7.40 -9.25
C PHE A 99 2.43 -6.42 -8.21
N ASP A 100 1.76 -6.34 -7.07
CA ASP A 100 2.20 -5.59 -5.91
C ASP A 100 2.33 -6.53 -4.72
N CYS A 101 3.49 -6.52 -4.05
CA CYS A 101 3.72 -7.33 -2.88
C CYS A 101 3.45 -6.53 -1.61
N ASP A 102 2.30 -6.74 -1.02
CA ASP A 102 1.89 -6.19 0.26
C ASP A 102 1.98 -7.25 1.36
N TRP A 103 3.13 -7.94 1.40
CA TRP A 103 3.40 -8.89 2.46
C TRP A 103 3.87 -8.16 3.70
N GLU A 104 2.95 -7.95 4.62
CA GLU A 104 3.22 -7.34 5.91
C GLU A 104 3.61 -8.42 6.93
N PRO A 105 4.72 -8.23 7.70
CA PRO A 105 5.12 -9.21 8.70
C PRO A 105 4.06 -9.30 9.81
N SER A 106 3.76 -10.53 10.21
CA SER A 106 2.80 -10.78 11.27
C SER A 106 3.33 -10.38 12.65
N TRP A 107 2.41 -10.01 13.53
CA TRP A 107 2.66 -9.76 14.95
C TRP A 107 2.92 -11.09 15.66
N LEU A 108 4.04 -11.16 16.36
CA LEU A 108 4.34 -12.24 17.29
C LEU A 108 4.48 -11.65 18.70
N ASP A 109 3.90 -12.30 19.69
CA ASP A 109 3.88 -11.83 21.10
C ASP A 109 5.24 -11.97 21.80
N ASP A 110 6.16 -12.82 21.30
CA ASP A 110 7.48 -13.08 21.88
C ASP A 110 8.61 -12.45 21.05
N LYS A 111 9.37 -11.51 21.66
CA LYS A 111 10.50 -10.81 21.02
C LYS A 111 11.61 -11.74 20.50
N LYS A 112 11.90 -12.85 21.18
CA LYS A 112 12.96 -13.80 20.75
C LYS A 112 12.51 -14.65 19.56
N GLU A 113 11.24 -15.05 19.57
CA GLU A 113 10.63 -15.77 18.45
C GLU A 113 10.53 -14.87 17.23
N MET A 114 10.21 -13.57 17.42
CA MET A 114 10.21 -12.56 16.37
C MET A 114 11.57 -12.37 15.70
N GLU A 115 12.68 -12.32 16.43
CA GLU A 115 14.02 -12.17 15.82
C GLU A 115 14.37 -13.38 14.93
N SER A 116 14.10 -14.59 15.38
CA SER A 116 14.37 -15.81 14.63
C SER A 116 13.46 -15.92 13.39
N VAL A 117 12.19 -15.67 13.54
CA VAL A 117 11.20 -15.74 12.45
C VAL A 117 11.41 -14.61 11.44
N ASN A 118 11.71 -13.39 11.88
CA ASN A 118 11.97 -12.27 11.00
C ASN A 118 13.22 -12.47 10.14
N ASN A 119 14.28 -13.06 10.68
CA ASN A 119 15.46 -13.41 9.88
C ASN A 119 15.13 -14.45 8.81
N ALA A 120 14.34 -15.47 9.13
CA ALA A 120 13.89 -16.47 8.17
C ALA A 120 12.93 -15.87 7.14
N ILE A 121 11.98 -15.05 7.56
CA ILE A 121 11.01 -14.35 6.70
C ILE A 121 11.75 -13.43 5.72
N SER A 122 12.74 -12.67 6.17
CA SER A 122 13.57 -11.82 5.32
C SER A 122 14.21 -12.58 4.16
N HIS A 123 14.84 -13.72 4.44
CA HIS A 123 15.42 -14.57 3.40
C HIS A 123 14.35 -15.13 2.44
N HIS A 124 13.19 -15.51 2.96
CA HIS A 124 12.10 -16.03 2.14
C HIS A 124 11.47 -14.95 1.29
N TYR A 125 11.31 -13.74 1.85
CA TYR A 125 10.83 -12.57 1.12
C TYR A 125 11.71 -12.24 -0.08
N ILE A 126 13.03 -12.14 0.13
CA ILE A 126 14.00 -11.83 -0.95
C ILE A 126 13.97 -12.91 -2.05
N LYS A 127 13.92 -14.20 -1.66
CA LYS A 127 13.80 -15.29 -2.62
C LYS A 127 12.50 -15.21 -3.41
N PHE A 128 11.39 -14.95 -2.73
CA PHE A 128 10.08 -14.82 -3.35
C PHE A 128 10.06 -13.68 -4.37
N ILE A 129 10.50 -12.47 -3.98
CA ILE A 129 10.56 -11.31 -4.87
C ILE A 129 11.40 -11.62 -6.12
N LYS A 130 12.61 -12.17 -5.94
CA LYS A 130 13.49 -12.52 -7.04
C LYS A 130 12.89 -13.58 -7.97
N GLU A 131 12.40 -14.69 -7.41
CA GLU A 131 11.85 -15.79 -8.18
C GLU A 131 10.57 -15.38 -8.92
N LEU A 132 9.72 -14.54 -8.28
CA LEU A 132 8.51 -14.03 -8.90
C LEU A 132 8.81 -13.07 -10.05
N ARG A 133 9.78 -12.14 -9.91
CA ARG A 133 10.20 -11.27 -11.03
C ARG A 133 10.63 -12.10 -12.24
N ILE A 134 11.45 -13.13 -12.02
CA ILE A 134 11.89 -14.03 -13.09
C ILE A 134 10.71 -14.73 -13.75
N ALA A 135 9.74 -15.19 -12.98
CA ALA A 135 8.57 -15.89 -13.51
C ALA A 135 7.63 -14.94 -14.30
N ILE A 136 7.43 -13.71 -13.81
CA ILE A 136 6.65 -12.68 -14.52
C ILE A 136 7.34 -12.34 -15.86
N ASP A 137 8.65 -12.09 -15.85
CA ASP A 137 9.40 -11.77 -17.07
C ASP A 137 9.42 -12.93 -18.08
N ALA A 138 9.44 -14.16 -17.60
CA ALA A 138 9.41 -15.34 -18.47
C ALA A 138 8.06 -15.55 -19.15
N GLU A 139 6.95 -15.23 -18.45
CA GLU A 139 5.59 -15.42 -18.99
C GLU A 139 5.17 -14.29 -19.92
N PHE A 140 5.41 -13.04 -19.50
CA PHE A 140 4.85 -11.86 -20.18
C PHE A 140 5.86 -11.06 -21.01
N GLY A 141 7.14 -11.36 -20.89
CA GLY A 141 8.22 -10.54 -21.45
C GLY A 141 8.86 -9.63 -20.39
N LYS A 142 10.18 -9.43 -20.54
CA LYS A 142 10.96 -8.64 -19.60
C LYS A 142 10.46 -7.17 -19.58
N GLY A 143 10.01 -6.71 -18.40
CA GLY A 143 9.55 -5.34 -18.18
C GLY A 143 8.13 -5.04 -18.68
N GLU A 144 7.42 -6.01 -19.27
CA GLU A 144 6.05 -5.80 -19.77
C GLU A 144 5.01 -5.66 -18.65
N LYS A 145 5.27 -6.27 -17.49
CA LYS A 145 4.40 -6.19 -16.31
C LYS A 145 5.12 -5.50 -15.17
N SER A 146 4.42 -4.56 -14.53
CA SER A 146 4.95 -3.85 -13.36
C SER A 146 5.06 -4.79 -12.14
N PHE A 147 6.08 -4.57 -11.32
CA PHE A 147 6.22 -5.25 -10.05
C PHE A 147 6.62 -4.26 -8.95
N SER A 148 5.75 -4.06 -7.97
CA SER A 148 5.97 -3.18 -6.82
C SER A 148 5.90 -3.93 -5.49
N ALA A 149 6.24 -3.24 -4.42
CA ALA A 149 5.95 -3.69 -3.07
C ALA A 149 5.51 -2.52 -2.20
N ALA A 150 4.43 -2.71 -1.44
CA ALA A 150 4.07 -1.86 -0.32
C ALA A 150 4.98 -2.22 0.87
N VAL A 151 5.59 -1.21 1.47
CA VAL A 151 6.61 -1.41 2.51
C VAL A 151 6.42 -0.45 3.67
N MET A 152 6.86 -0.88 4.85
CA MET A 152 6.80 -0.07 6.05
C MET A 152 7.67 1.18 5.90
N ASN A 153 7.16 2.32 6.42
CA ASN A 153 8.00 3.50 6.53
C ASN A 153 9.05 3.30 7.64
N ALA A 154 10.19 3.98 7.52
CA ALA A 154 11.32 3.82 8.42
C ALA A 154 11.08 4.27 9.87
N ASN A 155 10.10 5.13 10.08
CA ASN A 155 9.84 5.81 11.34
C ASN A 155 8.65 5.21 12.10
N ASN A 156 8.27 3.99 11.78
CA ASN A 156 7.24 3.33 12.54
C ASN A 156 7.81 2.92 13.90
N ILE A 157 7.37 3.59 14.96
CA ILE A 157 7.82 3.40 16.35
C ILE A 157 7.67 1.95 16.83
N TRP A 158 6.72 1.21 16.27
CA TRP A 158 6.52 -0.22 16.54
C TRP A 158 7.74 -1.08 16.26
N TYR A 159 8.65 -0.59 15.43
CA TYR A 159 9.73 -1.37 14.86
C TYR A 159 11.13 -0.80 15.11
N SER A 160 11.23 0.39 15.75
CA SER A 160 12.52 1.04 16.00
C SER A 160 13.49 0.18 16.82
N ASP A 161 12.95 -0.62 17.75
CA ASP A 161 13.73 -1.54 18.58
C ASP A 161 13.86 -2.96 17.99
N GLN A 162 13.14 -3.28 16.94
CA GLN A 162 12.95 -4.66 16.50
C GLN A 162 13.42 -4.95 15.08
N LYS A 163 14.22 -4.08 14.45
CA LYS A 163 14.84 -4.34 13.14
C LYS A 163 13.97 -5.26 12.28
N GLN A 164 12.81 -4.80 11.88
CA GLN A 164 11.92 -5.60 11.04
C GLN A 164 12.54 -5.81 9.68
N ILE A 165 12.94 -7.01 9.49
CA ILE A 165 13.95 -7.40 8.54
C ILE A 165 13.35 -7.66 7.16
N SER A 166 12.05 -7.96 7.06
CA SER A 166 11.40 -8.23 5.78
C SER A 166 11.41 -7.03 4.83
N HIS A 167 11.18 -5.83 5.35
CA HIS A 167 11.15 -4.59 4.56
C HIS A 167 12.45 -3.78 4.66
N PHE A 168 13.53 -4.37 5.12
CA PHE A 168 14.82 -3.69 5.18
C PHE A 168 15.43 -3.55 3.79
N PRO A 169 15.83 -2.35 3.36
CA PRO A 169 16.38 -2.14 2.04
C PRO A 169 17.82 -2.65 1.87
N GLN A 170 18.50 -3.11 2.95
CA GLN A 170 19.94 -3.42 2.94
C GLN A 170 20.37 -4.50 1.93
N ASN A 171 19.52 -5.45 1.62
CA ASN A 171 19.91 -6.58 0.77
C ASN A 171 19.67 -6.35 -0.73
N GLY A 172 19.32 -5.13 -1.14
CA GLY A 172 19.16 -4.78 -2.54
C GLY A 172 18.02 -5.50 -3.28
N TRP A 173 17.10 -6.14 -2.57
CA TRP A 173 15.97 -6.85 -3.17
C TRP A 173 15.05 -5.94 -3.99
N TRP A 174 15.03 -4.65 -3.70
CA TRP A 174 14.32 -3.63 -4.45
C TRP A 174 14.80 -3.48 -5.90
N HIS A 175 15.95 -4.00 -6.26
CA HIS A 175 16.41 -4.05 -7.66
C HIS A 175 15.47 -4.86 -8.57
N PHE A 176 14.75 -5.82 -8.01
CA PHE A 176 13.78 -6.63 -8.75
C PHE A 176 12.42 -5.95 -8.94
N LEU A 177 12.22 -4.78 -8.32
CA LEU A 177 10.99 -4.01 -8.39
C LEU A 177 11.11 -2.80 -9.31
N ASP A 178 9.98 -2.38 -9.86
CA ASP A 178 9.87 -1.12 -10.58
C ASP A 178 9.78 0.06 -9.61
N TRP A 179 9.05 -0.11 -8.48
CA TRP A 179 9.02 0.86 -7.37
C TRP A 179 8.75 0.19 -6.02
N VAL A 180 9.09 0.90 -4.96
CA VAL A 180 8.66 0.63 -3.58
C VAL A 180 7.66 1.69 -3.15
N ALA A 181 6.52 1.27 -2.57
CA ALA A 181 5.47 2.14 -2.10
C ALA A 181 5.52 2.23 -0.56
N LEU A 182 5.94 3.37 -0.04
CA LEU A 182 6.09 3.57 1.40
C LEU A 182 4.71 3.79 2.04
N MET A 183 4.32 2.94 2.99
CA MET A 183 3.09 3.09 3.77
C MET A 183 3.25 4.20 4.82
N ASN A 184 3.17 5.45 4.38
CA ASN A 184 3.34 6.64 5.22
C ASN A 184 2.06 6.98 6.01
N TYR A 185 1.51 5.99 6.68
CA TYR A 185 0.31 6.07 7.52
C TYR A 185 0.39 5.08 8.68
N ASP A 186 -0.60 5.15 9.58
CA ASP A 186 -0.74 4.28 10.75
C ASP A 186 0.47 4.29 11.70
N ASN A 187 1.05 5.47 11.93
CA ASN A 187 2.12 5.67 12.91
C ASN A 187 1.56 5.78 14.34
N ASP A 188 2.44 5.86 15.33
CA ASP A 188 2.10 6.08 16.74
C ASP A 188 0.95 5.20 17.24
N LEU A 189 1.15 3.88 17.22
CA LEU A 189 0.11 2.92 17.61
C LEU A 189 -1.16 3.00 16.74
N GLY A 190 -1.04 3.46 15.49
CA GLY A 190 -2.14 3.64 14.56
C GLY A 190 -3.00 4.87 14.82
N ALA A 191 -2.63 5.72 15.80
CA ALA A 191 -3.40 6.91 16.14
C ALA A 191 -3.12 8.10 15.22
N LYS A 192 -1.98 8.11 14.54
CA LYS A 192 -1.57 9.23 13.68
C LYS A 192 -1.01 8.71 12.35
N HIS A 193 -1.21 9.52 11.32
CA HIS A 193 -0.55 9.28 10.04
C HIS A 193 0.74 10.09 9.92
N SER A 194 1.59 9.70 8.96
CA SER A 194 2.87 10.38 8.74
C SER A 194 2.66 11.86 8.44
N THR A 195 3.38 12.69 9.19
CA THR A 195 3.47 14.15 8.95
C THR A 195 4.32 14.42 7.72
N PHE A 196 4.33 15.67 7.23
CA PHE A 196 5.27 16.09 6.18
C PHE A 196 6.72 15.82 6.59
N GLU A 197 7.10 16.18 7.82
CA GLU A 197 8.47 16.01 8.33
C GLU A 197 8.89 14.55 8.46
N SER A 198 7.99 13.66 8.90
CA SER A 198 8.29 12.22 9.01
C SER A 198 8.44 11.52 7.65
N VAL A 199 7.97 12.13 6.57
CA VAL A 199 8.17 11.61 5.20
C VAL A 199 9.39 12.20 4.54
N TYR A 200 9.55 13.54 4.57
CA TYR A 200 10.52 14.27 3.73
C TYR A 200 11.63 14.97 4.54
N GLY A 201 11.50 15.04 5.86
CA GLY A 201 12.49 15.69 6.73
C GLY A 201 13.86 15.00 6.76
N PRO A 202 14.81 15.52 7.55
CA PRO A 202 16.17 14.98 7.64
C PRO A 202 16.23 13.50 8.01
N ASN A 203 15.28 13.03 8.85
CA ASN A 203 15.14 11.65 9.29
C ASN A 203 13.87 11.01 8.70
N GLY A 204 13.35 11.55 7.61
CA GLY A 204 12.13 11.09 6.98
C GLY A 204 12.31 9.78 6.21
N SER A 205 11.19 9.11 5.96
CA SER A 205 11.19 7.79 5.32
C SER A 205 11.81 7.80 3.91
N VAL A 206 11.63 8.85 3.11
CA VAL A 206 12.24 8.97 1.79
C VAL A 206 13.77 8.94 1.90
N LYS A 207 14.36 9.75 2.79
CA LYS A 207 15.80 9.74 3.01
C LYS A 207 16.33 8.43 3.59
N TYR A 208 15.55 7.82 4.48
CA TYR A 208 15.90 6.52 5.03
C TYR A 208 16.06 5.48 3.93
N TRP A 209 15.05 5.29 3.09
CA TRP A 209 15.10 4.31 2.00
C TRP A 209 16.17 4.64 0.97
N ASN A 210 16.35 5.92 0.63
CA ASN A 210 17.41 6.36 -0.28
C ASN A 210 18.83 6.12 0.30
N SER A 211 19.03 6.26 1.61
CA SER A 211 20.33 6.01 2.26
C SER A 211 20.81 4.55 2.13
N PHE A 212 19.91 3.61 1.87
CA PHE A 212 20.24 2.21 1.57
C PHE A 212 20.34 1.92 0.07
N GLY A 213 20.40 2.96 -0.75
CA GLY A 213 20.63 2.85 -2.18
C GLY A 213 19.37 2.70 -3.03
N VAL A 214 18.16 2.78 -2.45
CA VAL A 214 16.94 2.84 -3.24
C VAL A 214 16.88 4.17 -3.98
N PRO A 215 16.91 4.18 -5.33
CA PRO A 215 16.89 5.42 -6.09
C PRO A 215 15.57 6.18 -5.87
N LEU A 216 15.64 7.52 -5.87
CA LEU A 216 14.44 8.35 -5.68
C LEU A 216 13.34 8.05 -6.72
N GLU A 217 13.73 7.75 -7.96
CA GLU A 217 12.83 7.36 -9.05
C GLU A 217 12.13 6.02 -8.85
N LYS A 218 12.45 5.29 -7.78
CA LYS A 218 11.74 4.07 -7.36
C LYS A 218 10.92 4.25 -6.09
N ILE A 219 10.94 5.41 -5.44
CA ILE A 219 10.22 5.65 -4.19
C ILE A 219 8.88 6.31 -4.45
N VAL A 220 7.80 5.62 -4.13
CA VAL A 220 6.42 6.13 -4.13
C VAL A 220 5.99 6.36 -2.68
N THR A 221 5.43 7.53 -2.36
CA THR A 221 4.96 7.84 -1.01
C THR A 221 3.48 7.56 -0.84
N GLY A 222 3.10 7.08 0.36
CA GLY A 222 1.73 6.70 0.70
C GLY A 222 0.94 7.80 1.39
N ILE A 223 -0.34 7.88 1.09
CA ILE A 223 -1.30 8.81 1.69
C ILE A 223 -2.55 8.05 2.16
N PRO A 224 -3.04 8.30 3.39
CA PRO A 224 -4.29 7.72 3.86
C PRO A 224 -5.50 8.53 3.38
N PHE A 225 -6.55 7.83 2.92
CA PHE A 225 -7.87 8.43 2.68
C PHE A 225 -8.86 8.09 3.79
N TYR A 226 -8.36 8.02 5.01
CA TYR A 226 -9.08 7.68 6.23
C TYR A 226 -8.44 8.32 7.45
N ALA A 227 -9.16 8.28 8.57
CA ALA A 227 -8.67 8.71 9.88
C ALA A 227 -8.67 7.55 10.88
N ARG A 228 -7.80 7.63 11.87
CA ARG A 228 -7.71 6.70 13.00
C ARG A 228 -7.53 7.41 14.34
N ALA A 229 -7.99 6.73 15.40
CA ALA A 229 -7.74 7.11 16.80
C ALA A 229 -6.78 6.15 17.51
N GLY A 230 -6.40 5.03 16.86
CA GLY A 230 -5.48 4.03 17.38
C GLY A 230 -5.78 2.62 16.85
N TRP A 231 -4.88 1.67 17.14
CA TRP A 231 -5.12 0.26 16.85
C TRP A 231 -6.27 -0.29 17.70
N GLY A 232 -7.13 -1.10 17.07
CA GLY A 232 -8.33 -1.61 17.72
C GLY A 232 -9.51 -0.65 17.72
N GLU A 233 -9.30 0.60 17.30
CA GLU A 233 -10.38 1.56 17.10
C GLU A 233 -10.92 1.47 15.68
N GLU A 234 -12.20 1.76 15.51
CA GLU A 234 -12.81 1.90 14.20
C GLU A 234 -12.17 3.08 13.46
N TRP A 235 -11.85 2.89 12.22
CA TRP A 235 -11.39 3.95 11.33
C TRP A 235 -12.57 4.61 10.62
N LEU A 236 -12.40 5.87 10.23
CA LEU A 236 -13.40 6.66 9.51
C LEU A 236 -12.87 6.99 8.12
N PHE A 237 -13.65 6.76 7.08
CA PHE A 237 -13.26 7.26 5.77
C PHE A 237 -13.23 8.79 5.74
N TYR A 238 -12.33 9.35 4.94
CA TYR A 238 -12.24 10.80 4.77
C TYR A 238 -13.57 11.41 4.29
N LYS A 239 -14.29 10.73 3.39
CA LYS A 239 -15.63 11.16 2.94
C LYS A 239 -16.65 11.27 4.07
N ASP A 240 -16.56 10.42 5.10
CA ASP A 240 -17.48 10.46 6.24
C ASP A 240 -17.14 11.65 7.14
N ILE A 241 -15.84 11.97 7.29
CA ILE A 241 -15.39 13.18 8.02
C ILE A 241 -15.91 14.43 7.34
N VAL A 242 -15.78 14.54 6.01
CA VAL A 242 -16.31 15.69 5.25
C VAL A 242 -17.83 15.77 5.37
N LYS A 243 -18.53 14.64 5.31
CA LYS A 243 -19.99 14.60 5.47
C LYS A 243 -20.45 15.06 6.86
N MET A 244 -19.71 14.70 7.91
CA MET A 244 -20.01 15.12 9.29
C MET A 244 -19.67 16.59 9.54
N ASN A 245 -18.72 17.15 8.80
CA ASN A 245 -18.19 18.51 8.98
C ASN A 245 -18.21 19.26 7.65
N THR A 246 -19.37 19.76 7.25
CA THR A 246 -19.57 20.47 5.96
C THR A 246 -18.68 21.70 5.77
N ASN A 247 -18.18 22.28 6.87
CA ASN A 247 -17.25 23.41 6.89
C ASN A 247 -15.83 22.97 7.27
N LEU A 248 -15.45 21.72 7.00
CA LEU A 248 -14.11 21.21 7.32
C LEU A 248 -13.03 22.07 6.66
N SER A 249 -12.13 22.61 7.48
CA SER A 249 -10.99 23.37 6.97
C SER A 249 -10.01 22.46 6.25
N PHE A 250 -9.47 22.92 5.12
CA PHE A 250 -8.43 22.19 4.38
C PHE A 250 -7.11 22.03 5.14
N GLU A 251 -6.90 22.88 6.17
CA GLU A 251 -5.71 22.84 7.03
C GLU A 251 -5.86 21.86 8.20
N THR A 252 -7.02 21.24 8.38
CA THR A 252 -7.29 20.35 9.51
C THR A 252 -6.78 18.95 9.21
N ASP A 253 -5.98 18.39 10.12
CA ASP A 253 -5.43 17.03 10.07
C ASP A 253 -6.00 16.10 11.17
N PHE A 254 -6.99 16.57 11.94
CA PHE A 254 -7.69 15.76 12.94
C PHE A 254 -9.10 16.28 13.18
N ILE A 255 -9.95 15.41 13.73
CA ILE A 255 -11.26 15.78 14.29
C ILE A 255 -11.43 15.14 15.67
N MET A 256 -12.20 15.78 16.51
CA MET A 256 -12.76 15.16 17.71
C MET A 256 -14.07 14.45 17.32
N TYR A 257 -14.13 13.16 17.57
CA TYR A 257 -15.30 12.35 17.22
C TYR A 257 -15.71 11.46 18.38
N LYS A 258 -17.00 11.46 18.65
CA LYS A 258 -17.63 10.64 19.68
C LYS A 258 -18.58 9.63 19.04
N LYS A 259 -18.21 8.36 19.12
CA LYS A 259 -19.14 7.28 18.77
C LYS A 259 -20.19 7.11 19.88
N ASN A 260 -21.42 6.75 19.51
CA ASN A 260 -22.51 6.55 20.48
C ASN A 260 -22.09 5.66 21.66
N GLY A 261 -22.24 6.17 22.88
CA GLY A 261 -21.94 5.46 24.13
C GLY A 261 -20.46 5.40 24.52
N LEU A 262 -19.54 5.94 23.73
CA LEU A 262 -18.10 5.96 23.99
C LEU A 262 -17.61 7.38 24.36
N ASN A 263 -16.36 7.48 24.84
CA ASN A 263 -15.70 8.75 25.05
C ASN A 263 -15.31 9.40 23.71
N GLU A 264 -15.26 10.72 23.67
CA GLU A 264 -14.73 11.47 22.53
C GLU A 264 -13.24 11.18 22.36
N LYS A 265 -12.80 10.96 21.11
CA LYS A 265 -11.41 10.69 20.75
C LYS A 265 -10.96 11.55 19.59
N GLU A 266 -9.67 11.85 19.54
CA GLU A 266 -9.03 12.48 18.39
C GLU A 266 -8.81 11.45 17.29
N TYR A 267 -9.33 11.74 16.10
CA TYR A 267 -9.11 10.97 14.88
C TYR A 267 -8.18 11.75 13.97
N GLY A 268 -6.96 11.27 13.79
CA GLY A 268 -5.97 11.87 12.91
C GLY A 268 -6.15 11.42 11.47
N PHE A 269 -5.98 12.33 10.51
CA PHE A 269 -5.97 12.07 9.07
C PHE A 269 -4.97 13.01 8.39
N ASN A 270 -4.84 12.95 7.08
CA ASN A 270 -4.14 13.98 6.32
C ASN A 270 -5.17 14.85 5.58
N GLY A 271 -5.30 16.08 6.01
CA GLY A 271 -6.17 17.06 5.35
C GLY A 271 -5.64 17.48 3.99
N LYS A 272 -6.49 18.12 3.20
CA LYS A 272 -6.19 18.49 1.82
C LYS A 272 -4.90 19.32 1.68
N SER A 273 -4.67 20.29 2.56
CA SER A 273 -3.45 21.13 2.52
C SER A 273 -2.18 20.33 2.82
N THR A 274 -2.23 19.41 3.77
CA THR A 274 -1.11 18.49 4.08
C THR A 274 -0.80 17.61 2.88
N ILE A 275 -1.82 17.06 2.22
CA ILE A 275 -1.65 16.26 1.02
C ILE A 275 -1.03 17.08 -0.11
N VAL A 276 -1.52 18.29 -0.38
CA VAL A 276 -0.95 19.17 -1.41
C VAL A 276 0.52 19.45 -1.17
N LYS A 277 0.92 19.76 0.08
CA LYS A 277 2.34 19.96 0.45
C LYS A 277 3.18 18.71 0.16
N LYS A 278 2.66 17.51 0.50
CA LYS A 278 3.35 16.23 0.23
C LYS A 278 3.52 15.99 -1.28
N VAL A 279 2.48 16.24 -2.08
CA VAL A 279 2.52 16.09 -3.55
C VAL A 279 3.53 17.04 -4.18
N GLN A 280 3.55 18.29 -3.75
CA GLN A 280 4.52 19.29 -4.23
C GLN A 280 5.96 18.91 -3.90
N GLU A 281 6.21 18.34 -2.73
CA GLU A 281 7.56 17.87 -2.38
C GLU A 281 7.96 16.63 -3.17
N ASN A 282 7.02 15.69 -3.43
CA ASN A 282 7.26 14.58 -4.35
C ASN A 282 7.72 15.07 -5.73
N LYS A 283 7.02 16.05 -6.29
CA LYS A 283 7.36 16.65 -7.57
C LYS A 283 8.75 17.29 -7.54
N LYS A 284 9.06 18.06 -6.49
CA LYS A 284 10.36 18.71 -6.30
C LYS A 284 11.53 17.70 -6.19
N LEU A 285 11.29 16.56 -5.55
CA LEU A 285 12.27 15.48 -5.41
C LEU A 285 12.32 14.53 -6.62
N ASN A 286 11.47 14.75 -7.64
CA ASN A 286 11.30 13.88 -8.81
C ASN A 286 10.94 12.43 -8.42
N LEU A 287 10.13 12.25 -7.36
CA LEU A 287 9.59 10.93 -7.04
C LEU A 287 8.55 10.52 -8.08
N PRO A 288 8.44 9.23 -8.45
CA PRO A 288 7.62 8.78 -9.59
C PRO A 288 6.12 8.89 -9.36
N GLY A 289 5.67 9.04 -8.11
CA GLY A 289 4.25 9.13 -7.85
C GLY A 289 3.85 8.99 -6.39
N ILE A 290 2.55 8.81 -6.22
CA ILE A 290 1.89 8.65 -4.93
C ILE A 290 0.99 7.42 -4.99
N MET A 291 0.97 6.63 -3.93
CA MET A 291 -0.07 5.64 -3.67
C MET A 291 -0.97 6.10 -2.54
N PHE A 292 -2.20 5.64 -2.49
CA PHE A 292 -3.10 5.95 -1.39
C PHE A 292 -4.00 4.77 -1.01
N TRP A 293 -4.18 4.62 0.29
CA TRP A 293 -5.06 3.66 0.93
C TRP A 293 -6.25 4.40 1.50
N GLN A 294 -7.48 4.20 1.06
CA GLN A 294 -7.90 3.50 -0.17
C GLN A 294 -8.88 4.38 -0.96
N LEU A 295 -9.04 4.14 -2.23
CA LEU A 295 -9.80 5.02 -3.14
C LEU A 295 -11.26 5.25 -2.69
N ALA A 296 -11.93 4.24 -2.16
CA ALA A 296 -13.30 4.35 -1.67
C ALA A 296 -13.47 5.32 -0.48
N GLY A 297 -12.36 5.73 0.14
CA GLY A 297 -12.35 6.67 1.27
C GLY A 297 -12.49 8.14 0.89
N ASP A 298 -12.29 8.50 -0.39
CA ASP A 298 -12.42 9.89 -0.84
C ASP A 298 -13.88 10.28 -1.08
N VAL A 299 -14.12 11.58 -1.15
CA VAL A 299 -15.36 12.18 -1.65
C VAL A 299 -15.39 12.14 -3.18
N GLU A 300 -16.53 12.52 -3.77
CA GLU A 300 -16.67 12.67 -5.22
C GLU A 300 -15.57 13.57 -5.81
N VAL A 301 -15.04 13.21 -6.99
CA VAL A 301 -13.88 13.89 -7.62
C VAL A 301 -14.14 15.39 -7.88
N ASN A 302 -15.37 15.75 -8.18
CA ASN A 302 -15.75 17.16 -8.41
C ASN A 302 -15.90 17.99 -7.13
N SER A 303 -15.92 17.36 -5.95
CA SER A 303 -15.91 18.06 -4.67
C SER A 303 -14.63 18.88 -4.49
N GLU A 304 -14.76 20.05 -3.86
CA GLU A 304 -13.60 20.86 -3.46
C GLU A 304 -12.72 20.14 -2.40
N HIS A 305 -13.30 19.21 -1.64
CA HIS A 305 -12.60 18.40 -0.66
C HIS A 305 -11.91 17.16 -1.25
N SER A 306 -12.10 16.82 -2.53
CA SER A 306 -11.50 15.60 -3.09
C SER A 306 -9.97 15.60 -2.98
N LEU A 307 -9.47 14.57 -2.32
CA LEU A 307 -8.04 14.31 -2.15
C LEU A 307 -7.43 13.81 -3.46
N LEU A 308 -8.12 12.93 -4.17
CA LEU A 308 -7.70 12.42 -5.48
C LEU A 308 -7.52 13.55 -6.50
N ARG A 309 -8.50 14.46 -6.59
CA ARG A 309 -8.41 15.65 -7.44
C ARG A 309 -7.25 16.56 -7.01
N ALA A 310 -7.06 16.76 -5.70
CA ALA A 310 -5.97 17.57 -5.18
C ALA A 310 -4.59 16.98 -5.54
N ILE A 311 -4.42 15.66 -5.43
CA ILE A 311 -3.22 14.94 -5.84
C ILE A 311 -2.96 15.16 -7.33
N ASN A 312 -3.92 14.80 -8.18
CA ASN A 312 -3.75 14.87 -9.64
C ASN A 312 -3.43 16.29 -10.13
N LYS A 313 -4.15 17.30 -9.63
CA LYS A 313 -3.92 18.71 -9.98
C LYS A 313 -2.52 19.22 -9.64
N ASN A 314 -1.85 18.65 -8.63
CA ASN A 314 -0.54 19.11 -8.17
C ASN A 314 0.61 18.21 -8.65
N LEU A 315 0.35 16.99 -9.12
CA LEU A 315 1.34 16.13 -9.78
C LEU A 315 1.60 16.60 -11.22
N ASN A 316 0.56 16.97 -11.94
CA ASN A 316 0.60 17.48 -13.30
C ASN A 316 0.79 19.00 -13.30
#